data_42f713c46c05ef888e31d15b0f2cdc48
#
_entry.id   42f713c46c05ef888e31d15b0f2cdc48
#
_cell.length_a   1.000
_cell.length_b   1.000
_cell.length_c   1.000
_cell.angle_alpha   90.00
_cell.angle_beta   90.00
_cell.angle_gamma   90.00
#
_symmetry.space_group_name_H-M   'P 1'
#
loop_
_entity.id
_entity.type
_entity.pdbx_description
1 polymer ?
#
loop_
_entity_poly.entity_id
_entity_poly.type
_entity_poly.pdbx_seq_one_letter_code
_entity_poly.pdbx_strand_id
1 'polypeptide(L)'
;MDKILEQLPEVLEQIGRDVKAITVVLGVGRPDKPTTTDGKITGDEPNGTIYESSDGGRVGAWKWQKRNGKWVVTDGDTGLVNAVTKNLKPGAYIKLRRQGNFVTCHMGGLSWGLFGYLGKSEKGYSPRQAGRVEVIGTSGIPLGFRADDSCGFSLYDDDTNRAVAGIYVGGVGDANFMRFTPYHADPKVKGNDAIPDIGPKNLRPPAMMWTTSDPWPDKV
;
A
#
# COMPACT_ATOMS: atom_id res chain seq x y z
N MET A 1 44.12 37.12 4.94
CA MET A 1 43.93 35.98 5.84
C MET A 1 43.07 36.32 7.06
N ASP A 2 43.07 37.58 7.50
CA ASP A 2 42.36 38.03 8.71
C ASP A 2 40.83 38.01 8.65
N LYS A 3 40.22 38.35 7.49
CA LYS A 3 38.76 38.37 7.36
C LYS A 3 38.07 36.99 7.56
N ILE A 4 38.78 35.90 7.24
CA ILE A 4 38.21 34.55 7.43
C ILE A 4 38.23 34.20 8.91
N LEU A 5 39.28 34.59 9.62
CA LEU A 5 39.41 34.36 11.06
C LEU A 5 38.41 35.17 11.88
N GLU A 6 38.09 36.38 11.44
CA GLU A 6 37.06 37.24 12.06
C GLU A 6 35.65 36.65 11.93
N GLN A 7 35.34 35.99 10.83
CA GLN A 7 34.00 35.39 10.57
C GLN A 7 33.87 33.98 11.18
N LEU A 8 34.95 33.33 11.56
CA LEU A 8 34.94 31.95 12.08
C LEU A 8 34.05 31.77 13.32
N PRO A 9 33.99 32.70 14.31
CA PRO A 9 33.10 32.55 15.46
C PRO A 9 31.64 32.58 15.08
N GLU A 10 31.21 33.47 14.16
CA GLU A 10 29.82 33.56 13.69
C GLU A 10 29.40 32.32 12.92
N VAL A 11 30.30 31.80 12.06
CA VAL A 11 30.05 30.56 11.31
C VAL A 11 29.94 29.35 12.25
N LEU A 12 30.82 29.26 13.26
CA LEU A 12 30.76 28.18 14.25
C LEU A 12 29.51 28.28 15.13
N GLU A 13 29.09 29.47 15.47
CA GLU A 13 27.86 29.69 16.22
C GLU A 13 26.62 29.33 15.37
N GLN A 14 26.63 29.69 14.08
CA GLN A 14 25.57 29.31 13.15
C GLN A 14 25.53 27.81 12.96
N ILE A 15 26.66 27.14 12.74
CA ILE A 15 26.77 25.68 12.69
C ILE A 15 26.26 25.06 14.00
N GLY A 16 26.63 25.63 15.14
CA GLY A 16 26.14 25.18 16.44
C GLY A 16 24.63 25.34 16.62
N ARG A 17 24.04 26.41 16.07
CA ARG A 17 22.56 26.58 16.02
C ARG A 17 21.93 25.56 15.08
N ASP A 18 22.50 25.36 13.91
CA ASP A 18 21.96 24.44 12.90
C ASP A 18 22.08 22.99 13.35
N VAL A 19 23.16 22.62 14.02
CA VAL A 19 23.35 21.28 14.61
C VAL A 19 22.41 21.04 15.80
N LYS A 20 22.15 22.07 16.63
CA LYS A 20 21.18 21.97 17.72
C LYS A 20 19.74 21.82 17.22
N ALA A 21 19.48 22.23 15.95
CA ALA A 21 18.15 22.06 15.35
C ALA A 21 17.81 20.61 14.95
N ILE A 22 18.82 19.71 14.90
CA ILE A 22 18.56 18.30 14.62
C ILE A 22 18.55 17.54 15.95
N THR A 23 17.36 17.35 16.48
CA THR A 23 17.17 16.51 17.66
C THR A 23 16.89 15.07 17.21
N VAL A 24 17.73 14.13 17.63
CA VAL A 24 17.49 12.69 17.42
C VAL A 24 17.11 12.08 18.77
N VAL A 25 15.96 11.43 18.80
CA VAL A 25 15.44 10.72 19.97
C VAL A 25 15.43 9.23 19.67
N LEU A 26 16.06 8.44 20.51
CA LEU A 26 16.09 6.98 20.41
C LEU A 26 15.13 6.39 21.44
N GLY A 27 14.28 5.45 21.02
CA GLY A 27 13.29 4.86 21.91
C GLY A 27 12.62 3.62 21.33
N VAL A 28 11.55 3.21 21.98
CA VAL A 28 10.62 2.15 21.53
C VAL A 28 9.30 2.76 21.10
N GLY A 29 8.49 1.99 20.39
CA GLY A 29 7.14 2.44 20.04
C GLY A 29 7.11 3.45 18.89
N ARG A 30 6.05 4.25 18.86
CA ARG A 30 5.71 5.15 17.74
C ARG A 30 5.56 6.59 18.23
N PRO A 31 6.26 7.56 17.64
CA PRO A 31 6.16 8.96 18.07
C PRO A 31 4.82 9.60 17.71
N ASP A 32 4.09 9.08 16.71
CA ASP A 32 2.71 9.50 16.39
C ASP A 32 1.67 8.93 17.40
N LYS A 33 2.14 8.06 18.31
CA LYS A 33 1.42 7.56 19.48
C LYS A 33 2.29 7.68 20.73
N PRO A 34 2.43 8.89 21.29
CA PRO A 34 3.42 9.19 22.34
C PRO A 34 3.38 8.24 23.54
N THR A 35 2.20 7.73 23.89
CA THR A 35 2.01 6.78 25.00
C THR A 35 2.77 5.45 24.80
N THR A 36 3.24 5.16 23.58
CA THR A 36 4.00 3.94 23.27
C THR A 36 5.51 4.13 23.38
N THR A 37 5.98 5.34 23.67
CA THR A 37 7.41 5.72 23.59
C THR A 37 8.11 5.80 24.94
N ASP A 38 7.54 5.24 25.99
CA ASP A 38 8.04 5.30 27.38
C ASP A 38 8.38 6.73 27.85
N GLY A 39 7.54 7.70 27.45
CA GLY A 39 7.72 9.11 27.79
C GLY A 39 8.81 9.84 27.02
N LYS A 40 9.44 9.22 26.01
CA LYS A 40 10.47 9.84 25.19
C LYS A 40 9.91 10.92 24.26
N ILE A 41 8.63 10.85 23.91
CA ILE A 41 7.91 11.79 23.06
C ILE A 41 6.71 12.33 23.82
N THR A 42 6.54 13.63 23.80
CA THR A 42 5.41 14.33 24.44
C THR A 42 4.34 14.75 23.44
N GLY A 43 4.69 14.88 22.18
CA GLY A 43 3.84 15.41 21.11
C GLY A 43 4.22 16.83 20.69
N ASP A 44 4.95 17.57 21.52
CA ASP A 44 5.30 18.99 21.31
C ASP A 44 6.68 19.20 20.65
N GLU A 45 7.32 18.12 20.20
CA GLU A 45 8.64 18.20 19.57
C GLU A 45 8.61 19.13 18.36
N PRO A 46 9.69 19.92 18.13
CA PRO A 46 9.77 20.82 17.00
C PRO A 46 9.85 20.06 15.67
N ASN A 47 9.45 20.73 14.58
CA ASN A 47 9.68 20.20 13.23
C ASN A 47 11.16 19.96 13.00
N GLY A 48 11.49 18.91 12.26
CA GLY A 48 12.87 18.47 12.04
C GLY A 48 13.34 17.41 13.04
N THR A 49 12.69 17.25 14.21
CA THR A 49 13.02 16.19 15.15
C THR A 49 12.94 14.81 14.47
N ILE A 50 13.96 14.00 14.69
CA ILE A 50 14.05 12.62 14.21
C ILE A 50 13.80 11.70 15.40
N TYR A 51 13.00 10.68 15.20
CA TYR A 51 12.79 9.60 16.14
C TYR A 51 13.18 8.27 15.52
N GLU A 52 14.05 7.51 16.17
CA GLU A 52 14.44 6.17 15.77
C GLU A 52 13.88 5.16 16.77
N SER A 53 13.02 4.28 16.27
CA SER A 53 12.34 3.24 17.02
C SER A 53 13.13 1.96 16.98
N SER A 54 13.59 1.45 18.12
CA SER A 54 14.36 0.21 18.20
C SER A 54 13.53 -1.04 17.95
N ASP A 55 12.21 -0.97 18.10
CA ASP A 55 11.27 -2.07 17.85
C ASP A 55 10.41 -1.85 16.59
N GLY A 56 10.71 -0.79 15.81
CA GLY A 56 9.93 -0.40 14.64
C GLY A 56 8.48 -0.06 14.95
N GLY A 57 8.16 0.27 16.22
CA GLY A 57 6.80 0.49 16.69
C GLY A 57 5.91 -0.74 16.53
N ARG A 58 6.50 -1.93 16.34
CA ARG A 58 5.85 -3.22 16.04
C ARG A 58 5.04 -3.21 14.73
N VAL A 59 5.32 -2.23 13.87
CA VAL A 59 4.66 -2.07 12.56
C VAL A 59 5.67 -1.81 11.44
N GLY A 60 6.94 -2.09 11.71
CA GLY A 60 8.03 -1.91 10.74
C GLY A 60 8.38 -0.46 10.42
N ALA A 61 8.09 0.49 11.31
CA ALA A 61 8.41 1.91 11.15
C ALA A 61 9.63 2.29 12.01
N TRP A 62 10.82 2.24 11.42
CA TRP A 62 12.08 2.36 12.16
C TRP A 62 12.51 3.80 12.39
N LYS A 63 12.25 4.71 11.42
CA LYS A 63 12.66 6.09 11.50
C LYS A 63 11.53 7.04 11.14
N TRP A 64 11.38 8.06 11.94
CA TRP A 64 10.35 9.08 11.81
C TRP A 64 10.97 10.47 11.81
N GLN A 65 10.32 11.41 11.15
CA GLN A 65 10.66 12.83 11.21
C GLN A 65 9.41 13.65 11.45
N LYS A 66 9.50 14.63 12.35
CA LYS A 66 8.44 15.60 12.56
C LYS A 66 8.44 16.60 11.43
N ARG A 67 7.34 16.68 10.69
CA ARG A 67 7.14 17.62 9.56
C ARG A 67 5.76 18.24 9.65
N ASN A 68 5.69 19.58 9.62
CA ASN A 68 4.41 20.31 9.71
C ASN A 68 3.52 19.83 10.87
N GLY A 69 4.12 19.65 12.05
CA GLY A 69 3.45 19.18 13.24
C GLY A 69 3.08 17.70 13.27
N LYS A 70 3.40 16.93 12.23
CA LYS A 70 3.06 15.51 12.12
C LYS A 70 4.32 14.64 12.06
N TRP A 71 4.25 13.45 12.63
CA TRP A 71 5.27 12.43 12.47
C TRP A 71 5.08 11.68 11.16
N VAL A 72 6.13 11.65 10.35
CA VAL A 72 6.15 10.96 9.05
C VAL A 72 7.24 9.89 9.09
N VAL A 73 6.93 8.68 8.65
CA VAL A 73 7.91 7.60 8.53
C VAL A 73 8.86 7.92 7.38
N THR A 74 10.15 7.96 7.66
CA THR A 74 11.21 8.19 6.66
C THR A 74 11.99 6.92 6.33
N ASP A 75 11.94 5.93 7.23
CA ASP A 75 12.43 4.58 7.00
C ASP A 75 11.45 3.58 7.62
N GLY A 76 10.91 2.71 6.79
CA GLY A 76 9.93 1.72 7.22
C GLY A 76 9.66 0.65 6.18
N ASP A 77 9.37 -0.54 6.70
CA ASP A 77 8.97 -1.73 5.93
C ASP A 77 7.99 -2.55 6.77
N THR A 78 6.77 -2.68 6.29
CA THR A 78 5.72 -3.46 6.99
C THR A 78 5.93 -4.97 6.90
N GLY A 79 6.86 -5.43 6.04
CA GLY A 79 6.82 -6.82 5.60
C GLY A 79 5.54 -7.14 4.80
N LEU A 80 5.32 -8.41 4.54
CA LEU A 80 4.14 -8.88 3.80
C LEU A 80 2.95 -9.05 4.76
N VAL A 81 1.91 -8.27 4.56
CA VAL A 81 0.67 -8.28 5.32
C VAL A 81 -0.43 -8.93 4.51
N ASN A 82 -1.13 -9.91 5.07
CA ASN A 82 -2.25 -10.54 4.40
C ASN A 82 -3.45 -9.57 4.36
N ALA A 83 -3.94 -9.27 3.16
CA ALA A 83 -5.22 -8.60 3.02
C ALA A 83 -6.38 -9.58 3.23
N VAL A 84 -7.47 -9.10 3.83
CA VAL A 84 -8.70 -9.88 3.93
C VAL A 84 -9.29 -10.01 2.53
N THR A 85 -9.25 -11.20 1.98
CA THR A 85 -9.77 -11.48 0.64
C THR A 85 -11.28 -11.67 0.65
N LYS A 86 -11.89 -11.30 -0.46
CA LYS A 86 -13.33 -11.47 -0.73
C LYS A 86 -13.45 -12.09 -2.11
N ASN A 87 -14.40 -13.00 -2.26
CA ASN A 87 -14.73 -13.54 -3.57
C ASN A 87 -13.61 -14.34 -4.25
N LEU A 88 -12.61 -14.77 -3.51
CA LEU A 88 -11.55 -15.64 -3.97
C LEU A 88 -11.72 -17.05 -3.39
N LYS A 89 -11.29 -18.08 -4.11
CA LYS A 89 -11.28 -19.46 -3.61
C LYS A 89 -10.32 -19.64 -2.45
N PRO A 90 -10.55 -20.63 -1.60
CA PRO A 90 -9.56 -21.07 -0.61
C PRO A 90 -8.20 -21.35 -1.26
N GLY A 91 -7.14 -20.84 -0.65
CA GLY A 91 -5.77 -20.95 -1.15
C GLY A 91 -5.30 -19.75 -1.98
N ALA A 92 -6.21 -18.93 -2.51
CA ALA A 92 -5.83 -17.65 -3.11
C ALA A 92 -5.50 -16.62 -2.02
N TYR A 93 -4.52 -15.77 -2.29
CA TYR A 93 -4.09 -14.74 -1.35
C TYR A 93 -3.80 -13.42 -2.04
N ILE A 94 -3.95 -12.35 -1.28
CA ILE A 94 -3.47 -11.02 -1.60
C ILE A 94 -2.64 -10.56 -0.41
N LYS A 95 -1.39 -10.20 -0.66
CA LYS A 95 -0.47 -9.67 0.35
C LYS A 95 0.00 -8.30 -0.07
N LEU A 96 0.02 -7.38 0.88
CA LEU A 96 0.48 -6.02 0.69
C LEU A 96 1.77 -5.82 1.48
N ARG A 97 2.70 -5.03 0.94
CA ARG A 97 3.89 -4.57 1.64
C ARG A 97 4.08 -3.10 1.38
N ARG A 98 4.31 -2.34 2.42
CA ARG A 98 4.63 -0.93 2.29
C ARG A 98 6.08 -0.68 2.66
N GLN A 99 6.79 0.02 1.78
CA GLN A 99 8.15 0.50 2.02
C GLN A 99 8.19 2.01 1.73
N GLY A 100 8.36 2.80 2.75
CA GLY A 100 8.20 4.26 2.63
C GLY A 100 6.81 4.64 2.09
N ASN A 101 6.77 5.28 0.93
CA ASN A 101 5.53 5.67 0.25
C ASN A 101 5.08 4.69 -0.84
N PHE A 102 5.76 3.57 -1.01
CA PHE A 102 5.41 2.58 -2.02
C PHE A 102 4.72 1.38 -1.39
N VAL A 103 3.65 0.96 -2.03
CA VAL A 103 2.94 -0.29 -1.70
C VAL A 103 3.13 -1.26 -2.84
N THR A 104 3.63 -2.45 -2.54
CA THR A 104 3.65 -3.58 -3.47
C THR A 104 2.53 -4.55 -3.11
N CYS A 105 1.88 -5.10 -4.14
CA CYS A 105 0.84 -6.10 -3.98
C CYS A 105 1.25 -7.41 -4.64
N HIS A 106 1.20 -8.47 -3.86
CA HIS A 106 1.49 -9.83 -4.27
C HIS A 106 0.21 -10.66 -4.23
N MET A 107 -0.08 -11.35 -5.31
CA MET A 107 -1.22 -12.25 -5.40
C MET A 107 -0.75 -13.62 -5.83
N GLY A 108 -1.46 -14.66 -5.42
CA GLY A 108 -1.20 -16.01 -5.86
C GLY A 108 -2.36 -16.94 -5.59
N GLY A 109 -2.23 -18.19 -6.05
CA GLY A 109 -3.28 -19.19 -5.97
C GLY A 109 -4.52 -18.83 -6.81
N LEU A 110 -4.36 -17.95 -7.82
CA LEU A 110 -5.45 -17.51 -8.67
C LEU A 110 -5.68 -18.51 -9.80
N SER A 111 -6.93 -18.89 -10.03
CA SER A 111 -7.35 -19.60 -11.24
C SER A 111 -8.68 -19.02 -11.72
N TRP A 112 -8.99 -19.17 -13.00
CA TRP A 112 -10.21 -18.60 -13.59
C TRP A 112 -11.49 -19.10 -12.92
N GLY A 113 -11.55 -20.37 -12.56
CA GLY A 113 -12.65 -20.91 -11.75
C GLY A 113 -12.73 -20.37 -10.32
N LEU A 114 -11.87 -19.45 -9.94
CA LEU A 114 -11.80 -18.81 -8.63
C LEU A 114 -12.79 -17.70 -8.43
N PHE A 115 -13.27 -17.13 -9.48
CA PHE A 115 -14.37 -16.19 -9.36
C PHE A 115 -15.65 -16.98 -8.99
N GLY A 116 -15.67 -17.59 -7.81
CA GLY A 116 -16.77 -18.42 -7.29
C GLY A 116 -18.14 -17.74 -7.23
N TYR A 117 -18.19 -16.52 -7.71
CA TYR A 117 -19.37 -15.68 -7.89
C TYR A 117 -19.86 -15.62 -9.30
N LEU A 118 -19.12 -16.17 -10.21
CA LEU A 118 -19.58 -16.28 -11.57
C LEU A 118 -20.56 -17.43 -11.59
N GLY A 119 -21.84 -17.12 -11.55
CA GLY A 119 -22.88 -18.09 -11.84
C GLY A 119 -22.58 -18.69 -13.22
N LYS A 120 -22.35 -19.99 -13.32
CA LYS A 120 -22.24 -20.66 -14.60
C LYS A 120 -23.61 -20.61 -15.28
N SER A 121 -23.70 -19.97 -16.42
CA SER A 121 -24.86 -20.04 -17.31
C SER A 121 -24.48 -20.88 -18.54
N GLU A 122 -25.46 -21.27 -19.34
CA GLU A 122 -25.22 -21.94 -20.62
C GLU A 122 -24.33 -21.13 -21.57
N LYS A 123 -24.21 -19.83 -21.36
CA LYS A 123 -23.42 -18.90 -22.16
C LYS A 123 -22.04 -18.58 -21.56
N GLY A 124 -21.65 -19.17 -20.43
CA GLY A 124 -20.39 -18.90 -19.75
C GLY A 124 -20.57 -18.37 -18.32
N TYR A 125 -19.53 -17.75 -17.78
CA TYR A 125 -19.55 -17.18 -16.44
C TYR A 125 -20.03 -15.71 -16.49
N SER A 126 -21.07 -15.40 -15.72
CA SER A 126 -21.54 -14.03 -15.55
C SER A 126 -21.17 -13.50 -14.17
N PRO A 127 -20.51 -12.36 -14.05
CA PRO A 127 -20.36 -11.70 -12.75
C PRO A 127 -21.73 -11.34 -12.21
N ARG A 128 -22.01 -11.66 -10.96
CA ARG A 128 -23.30 -11.35 -10.31
C ARG A 128 -23.58 -9.85 -10.19
N GLN A 129 -22.58 -9.01 -10.39
CA GLN A 129 -22.70 -7.56 -10.33
C GLN A 129 -21.85 -6.94 -11.43
N ALA A 130 -22.50 -6.41 -12.44
CA ALA A 130 -21.96 -5.43 -13.39
C ALA A 130 -20.50 -5.63 -13.86
N GLY A 131 -20.05 -6.85 -14.09
CA GLY A 131 -18.72 -7.13 -14.62
C GLY A 131 -17.56 -6.84 -13.66
N ARG A 132 -17.82 -6.60 -12.39
CA ARG A 132 -16.81 -6.18 -11.41
C ARG A 132 -16.82 -7.11 -10.21
N VAL A 133 -15.72 -7.78 -9.96
CA VAL A 133 -15.57 -8.66 -8.80
C VAL A 133 -14.60 -8.03 -7.82
N GLU A 134 -15.12 -7.54 -6.69
CA GLU A 134 -14.29 -7.07 -5.60
C GLU A 134 -13.54 -8.24 -4.97
N VAL A 135 -12.24 -8.10 -4.77
CA VAL A 135 -11.35 -9.16 -4.27
C VAL A 135 -10.73 -8.87 -2.91
N ILE A 136 -10.83 -7.63 -2.45
CA ILE A 136 -10.49 -7.23 -1.08
C ILE A 136 -11.78 -7.04 -0.27
N GLY A 137 -11.73 -7.42 1.02
CA GLY A 137 -12.87 -7.47 1.92
C GLY A 137 -13.64 -6.15 2.08
N THR A 138 -14.69 -6.18 2.87
CA THR A 138 -15.73 -5.15 2.98
C THR A 138 -15.23 -3.74 3.26
N SER A 139 -14.07 -3.60 3.91
CA SER A 139 -13.44 -2.30 4.20
C SER A 139 -12.50 -1.82 3.08
N GLY A 140 -12.40 -2.57 1.98
CA GLY A 140 -11.47 -2.27 0.89
C GLY A 140 -9.99 -2.48 1.27
N ILE A 141 -9.11 -1.77 0.58
CA ILE A 141 -7.67 -1.78 0.87
C ILE A 141 -7.45 -1.16 2.26
N PRO A 142 -6.72 -1.83 3.16
CA PRO A 142 -6.52 -1.34 4.51
C PRO A 142 -5.86 0.05 4.54
N LEU A 143 -6.25 0.85 5.55
CA LEU A 143 -5.58 2.13 5.80
C LEU A 143 -4.08 1.91 6.00
N GLY A 144 -3.28 2.75 5.37
CA GLY A 144 -1.83 2.61 5.32
C GLY A 144 -1.32 1.99 4.01
N PHE A 145 -2.21 1.42 3.18
CA PHE A 145 -1.86 0.76 1.93
C PHE A 145 -2.68 1.27 0.72
N ARG A 146 -3.55 2.24 0.91
CA ARG A 146 -4.43 2.73 -0.15
C ARG A 146 -3.65 3.52 -1.19
N ALA A 147 -4.01 3.39 -2.45
CA ALA A 147 -3.39 4.14 -3.54
C ALA A 147 -3.78 5.62 -3.48
N ASP A 148 -2.85 6.51 -3.80
CA ASP A 148 -3.14 7.95 -3.90
C ASP A 148 -4.13 8.21 -5.04
N ASP A 149 -3.90 7.56 -6.18
CA ASP A 149 -4.74 7.62 -7.36
C ASP A 149 -5.16 6.24 -7.82
N SER A 150 -6.28 6.17 -8.53
CA SER A 150 -6.73 4.93 -9.14
C SER A 150 -5.75 4.44 -10.19
N CYS A 151 -5.44 3.14 -10.16
CA CYS A 151 -4.55 2.52 -11.13
C CYS A 151 -5.09 1.18 -11.62
N GLY A 152 -4.62 0.77 -12.79
CA GLY A 152 -5.06 -0.46 -13.44
C GLY A 152 -3.88 -1.32 -13.89
N PHE A 153 -4.09 -2.64 -13.82
CA PHE A 153 -3.11 -3.66 -14.22
C PHE A 153 -3.81 -4.74 -15.03
N SER A 154 -3.05 -5.50 -15.81
CA SER A 154 -3.60 -6.64 -16.54
C SER A 154 -3.36 -7.94 -15.80
N LEU A 155 -4.35 -8.81 -15.78
CA LEU A 155 -4.27 -10.17 -15.29
C LEU A 155 -4.15 -11.12 -16.48
N TYR A 156 -3.21 -12.02 -16.44
CA TYR A 156 -2.85 -12.89 -17.57
C TYR A 156 -3.26 -14.33 -17.33
N ASP A 157 -3.63 -15.03 -18.39
CA ASP A 157 -3.66 -16.49 -18.47
C ASP A 157 -2.20 -16.99 -18.40
N ASP A 158 -1.89 -17.88 -17.47
CA ASP A 158 -0.54 -18.34 -17.21
C ASP A 158 0.02 -19.21 -18.34
N ASP A 159 -0.86 -19.99 -19.01
CA ASP A 159 -0.47 -20.87 -20.10
C ASP A 159 -0.16 -20.12 -21.41
N THR A 160 -0.98 -19.11 -21.72
CA THR A 160 -0.93 -18.43 -23.01
C THR A 160 -0.27 -17.05 -22.95
N ASN A 161 -0.02 -16.54 -21.75
CA ASN A 161 0.47 -15.19 -21.50
C ASN A 161 -0.42 -14.08 -22.13
N ARG A 162 -1.71 -14.34 -22.31
CA ARG A 162 -2.67 -13.36 -22.81
C ARG A 162 -3.36 -12.67 -21.65
N ALA A 163 -3.58 -11.36 -21.78
CA ALA A 163 -4.40 -10.64 -20.83
C ALA A 163 -5.87 -11.10 -20.91
N VAL A 164 -6.43 -11.48 -19.78
CA VAL A 164 -7.81 -12.02 -19.68
C VAL A 164 -8.72 -11.16 -18.81
N ALA A 165 -8.13 -10.34 -17.95
CA ALA A 165 -8.87 -9.42 -17.09
C ALA A 165 -8.05 -8.18 -16.76
N GLY A 166 -8.74 -7.11 -16.36
CA GLY A 166 -8.16 -5.96 -15.71
C GLY A 166 -8.26 -6.07 -14.20
N ILE A 167 -7.22 -5.63 -13.51
CA ILE A 167 -7.22 -5.40 -12.07
C ILE A 167 -7.31 -3.89 -11.88
N TYR A 168 -8.35 -3.43 -11.21
CA TYR A 168 -8.51 -2.03 -10.85
C TYR A 168 -8.26 -1.85 -9.36
N VAL A 169 -7.44 -0.88 -9.02
CA VAL A 169 -7.16 -0.44 -7.65
C VAL A 169 -7.71 0.96 -7.51
N GLY A 170 -8.73 1.14 -6.69
CA GLY A 170 -9.33 2.44 -6.42
C GLY A 170 -8.44 3.27 -5.49
N GLY A 171 -8.24 4.55 -5.85
CA GLY A 171 -7.50 5.51 -5.04
C GLY A 171 -8.31 6.09 -3.88
N VAL A 172 -7.66 6.92 -3.10
CA VAL A 172 -8.30 7.71 -2.03
C VAL A 172 -9.39 8.59 -2.65
N GLY A 173 -10.63 8.41 -2.21
CA GLY A 173 -11.80 9.08 -2.79
C GLY A 173 -12.62 8.23 -3.75
N ASP A 174 -12.11 7.07 -4.20
CA ASP A 174 -12.82 6.09 -5.00
C ASP A 174 -12.91 4.75 -4.25
N ALA A 175 -13.67 4.72 -3.18
CA ALA A 175 -14.09 3.57 -2.37
C ALA A 175 -13.00 2.56 -1.92
N ASN A 176 -11.71 2.82 -2.21
CA ASN A 176 -10.54 2.03 -1.78
C ASN A 176 -10.66 0.51 -2.05
N PHE A 177 -11.32 0.11 -3.11
CA PHE A 177 -11.49 -1.31 -3.42
C PHE A 177 -10.51 -1.78 -4.48
N MET A 178 -10.29 -3.07 -4.50
CA MET A 178 -9.62 -3.77 -5.58
C MET A 178 -10.61 -4.71 -6.24
N ARG A 179 -10.69 -4.66 -7.57
CA ARG A 179 -11.65 -5.46 -8.34
C ARG A 179 -11.04 -6.01 -9.60
N PHE A 180 -11.57 -7.13 -10.04
CA PHE A 180 -11.27 -7.71 -11.34
C PHE A 180 -12.41 -7.45 -12.30
N THR A 181 -12.06 -7.14 -13.55
CA THR A 181 -13.02 -6.95 -14.65
C THR A 181 -12.50 -7.78 -15.83
N PRO A 182 -13.25 -8.79 -16.27
CA PRO A 182 -12.83 -9.62 -17.39
C PRO A 182 -12.75 -8.83 -18.69
N TYR A 183 -11.83 -9.23 -19.57
CA TYR A 183 -11.75 -8.70 -20.92
C TYR A 183 -12.60 -9.55 -21.86
N HIS A 184 -13.35 -8.88 -22.72
CA HIS A 184 -14.09 -9.48 -23.82
C HIS A 184 -13.37 -9.23 -25.13
N ALA A 185 -13.31 -10.25 -25.98
CA ALA A 185 -12.76 -10.09 -27.32
C ALA A 185 -13.63 -9.19 -28.22
N ASP A 186 -14.95 -9.19 -28.00
CA ASP A 186 -15.88 -8.31 -28.69
C ASP A 186 -16.08 -7.01 -27.89
N PRO A 187 -15.69 -5.85 -28.42
CA PRO A 187 -15.86 -4.57 -27.75
C PRO A 187 -17.33 -4.16 -27.53
N LYS A 188 -18.27 -4.83 -28.17
CA LYS A 188 -19.73 -4.60 -27.97
C LYS A 188 -20.25 -5.31 -26.73
N VAL A 189 -19.53 -6.30 -26.22
CA VAL A 189 -19.90 -7.02 -25.00
C VAL A 189 -19.59 -6.15 -23.79
N LYS A 190 -20.61 -5.82 -23.03
CA LYS A 190 -20.44 -5.02 -21.81
C LYS A 190 -19.89 -5.90 -20.68
N GLY A 191 -19.18 -5.31 -19.73
CA GLY A 191 -18.60 -6.01 -18.59
C GLY A 191 -19.60 -6.78 -17.70
N ASN A 192 -20.91 -6.66 -17.95
CA ASN A 192 -22.00 -7.38 -17.27
C ASN A 192 -22.40 -8.65 -18.00
N ASP A 193 -21.96 -8.83 -19.23
CA ASP A 193 -22.36 -9.97 -20.04
C ASP A 193 -21.54 -11.21 -19.62
N ALA A 194 -22.05 -12.38 -19.99
CA ALA A 194 -21.40 -13.62 -19.66
C ALA A 194 -20.00 -13.70 -20.27
N ILE A 195 -19.04 -14.11 -19.45
CA ILE A 195 -17.68 -14.34 -19.89
C ILE A 195 -17.59 -15.75 -20.45
N PRO A 196 -16.98 -15.96 -21.63
CA PRO A 196 -16.75 -17.30 -22.14
C PRO A 196 -16.08 -18.19 -21.08
N ASP A 197 -16.54 -19.40 -20.94
CA ASP A 197 -15.89 -20.39 -20.08
C ASP A 197 -14.53 -20.76 -20.67
N ILE A 198 -13.47 -20.20 -20.12
CA ILE A 198 -12.10 -20.55 -20.51
C ILE A 198 -11.52 -21.71 -19.69
N GLY A 199 -12.37 -22.33 -18.86
CA GLY A 199 -11.99 -23.46 -18.00
C GLY A 199 -11.18 -23.06 -16.76
N PRO A 200 -10.71 -24.04 -15.99
CA PRO A 200 -9.95 -23.81 -14.76
C PRO A 200 -8.49 -23.47 -15.08
N LYS A 201 -8.25 -22.36 -15.75
CA LYS A 201 -6.90 -21.90 -16.07
C LYS A 201 -6.28 -21.15 -14.91
N ASN A 202 -4.98 -21.33 -14.74
CA ASN A 202 -4.21 -20.55 -13.80
C ASN A 202 -4.06 -19.13 -14.29
N LEU A 203 -4.11 -18.18 -13.35
CA LEU A 203 -3.97 -16.77 -13.64
C LEU A 203 -2.70 -16.24 -13.00
N ARG A 204 -1.95 -15.47 -13.79
CA ARG A 204 -0.74 -14.81 -13.36
C ARG A 204 -0.99 -13.31 -13.18
N PRO A 205 -0.96 -12.81 -11.94
CA PRO A 205 -0.99 -11.38 -11.69
C PRO A 205 0.35 -10.75 -12.06
N PRO A 206 0.36 -9.48 -12.49
CA PRO A 206 1.60 -8.74 -12.66
C PRO A 206 2.21 -8.40 -11.29
N ALA A 207 3.45 -7.95 -11.28
CA ALA A 207 3.97 -7.17 -10.17
C ALA A 207 3.22 -5.83 -10.12
N MET A 208 2.53 -5.57 -9.03
CA MET A 208 1.74 -4.34 -8.84
C MET A 208 2.39 -3.46 -7.79
N MET A 209 2.47 -2.17 -8.11
CA MET A 209 2.99 -1.16 -7.18
C MET A 209 2.24 0.15 -7.39
N TRP A 210 2.00 0.87 -6.29
CA TRP A 210 1.44 2.22 -6.29
C TRP A 210 2.03 3.05 -5.15
N THR A 211 1.79 4.35 -5.18
CA THR A 211 2.14 5.27 -4.10
C THR A 211 1.00 5.42 -3.12
N THR A 212 1.34 5.74 -1.87
CA THR A 212 0.40 6.01 -0.81
C THR A 212 0.85 7.19 0.06
N SER A 213 -0.06 8.11 0.28
CA SER A 213 0.05 9.20 1.27
C SER A 213 -0.69 8.89 2.57
N ASP A 214 -1.23 7.69 2.71
CA ASP A 214 -1.85 7.25 3.95
C ASP A 214 -0.88 7.37 5.14
N PRO A 215 -1.37 7.59 6.35
CA PRO A 215 -0.56 7.41 7.55
C PRO A 215 0.02 5.99 7.58
N TRP A 216 1.09 5.79 8.34
CA TRP A 216 1.65 4.43 8.50
C TRP A 216 0.62 3.52 9.17
N PRO A 217 0.48 2.25 8.73
CA PRO A 217 -0.55 1.36 9.27
C PRO A 217 -0.38 1.13 10.77
N ASP A 218 -1.51 0.93 11.45
CA ASP A 218 -1.53 0.68 12.89
C ASP A 218 -1.26 -0.77 13.25
N LYS A 219 -1.46 -1.66 12.28
CA LYS A 219 -1.27 -3.12 12.43
C LYS A 219 -0.67 -3.67 11.15
N VAL A 220 0.21 -4.62 11.28
CA VAL A 220 0.83 -5.38 10.19
C VAL A 220 0.76 -6.87 10.48
#